data_76e0003148cd30cb35ef58c266bf15c6
#
_entry.id   76e0003148cd30cb35ef58c266bf15c6
#
_cell.length_a   1.000
_cell.length_b   1.000
_cell.length_c   1.000
_cell.angle_alpha   90.00
_cell.angle_beta   90.00
_cell.angle_gamma   90.00
#
_symmetry.space_group_name_H-M   'P 1'
#
loop_
_entity.id
_entity.type
_entity.pdbx_description
1 polymer ?
#
loop_
_entity_poly.entity_id
_entity_poly.type
_entity_poly.pdbx_seq_one_letter_code
_entity_poly.pdbx_strand_id
1 'polypeptide(L)'
;MHRRIASGVALVGLCAALATGAPSVAAVAPDLYTIPGKRVFPAGVAVVPGSRTFYVSSRRDGTIFRGDLRRPAVRPFLAGGANGRDAAVGLAADRRGRLFVAGGPSGVLFVYNARTGRLIRAFDTGLRPPAAFVTDVALAPSGDVYATDSLRPVIYRVPASSLVRSSLDRSPPEAFVDLTGTAIAYGPGQNLSGIAVTPDGGTLLVVQSNTGALFRVDVASRRVTEVPVDGGRRLLGADGILLRGGTLYVVRSRVSRVVAVELDPGLSSGLVLATIRARSFADPSAVAGAGRRLLVVNSQLDGRAAALPRRARPPFTVSSVRRPP
;
A
#
# COMPACT_ATOMS: atom_id res chain seq x y z
N MET A 1 20.02 73.16 60.60
CA MET A 1 20.67 72.25 59.68
C MET A 1 19.67 71.19 59.27
N HIS A 2 18.95 71.39 58.20
CA HIS A 2 17.88 70.43 57.70
C HIS A 2 18.30 69.89 56.35
N ARG A 3 18.60 68.60 56.27
CA ARG A 3 18.77 67.89 55.00
C ARG A 3 17.43 67.38 54.50
N ARG A 4 17.02 67.75 53.26
CA ARG A 4 15.89 67.22 52.54
C ARG A 4 16.35 66.01 51.80
N ILE A 5 15.64 64.91 51.98
CA ILE A 5 15.79 63.69 51.21
C ILE A 5 14.76 63.75 50.05
N ALA A 6 15.21 63.71 48.82
CA ALA A 6 14.37 63.59 47.63
C ALA A 6 14.18 62.10 47.24
N SER A 7 12.93 61.67 47.27
CA SER A 7 12.55 60.33 46.82
C SER A 7 12.31 60.36 45.31
N GLY A 8 13.14 59.65 44.55
CA GLY A 8 12.91 59.43 43.13
C GLY A 8 12.06 58.18 42.90
N VAL A 9 10.89 58.34 42.26
CA VAL A 9 10.05 57.26 41.82
C VAL A 9 10.48 56.85 40.41
N ALA A 10 11.01 55.61 40.26
CA ALA A 10 11.32 55.04 38.97
C ALA A 10 10.09 54.35 38.38
N LEU A 11 9.63 54.85 37.24
CA LEU A 11 8.54 54.25 36.45
C LEU A 11 9.14 53.15 35.59
N VAL A 12 8.84 51.88 35.88
CA VAL A 12 9.18 50.74 35.05
C VAL A 12 8.10 50.56 34.01
N GLY A 13 8.38 50.95 32.77
CA GLY A 13 7.47 50.71 31.61
C GLY A 13 7.54 49.26 31.18
N LEU A 14 6.43 48.55 31.36
CA LEU A 14 6.23 47.17 30.87
C LEU A 14 5.85 47.20 29.39
N CYS A 15 6.82 46.99 28.50
CA CYS A 15 6.53 46.77 27.06
C CYS A 15 5.98 45.37 26.86
N ALA A 16 4.69 45.19 26.73
CA ALA A 16 4.05 43.98 26.29
C ALA A 16 4.23 43.82 24.76
N ALA A 17 5.13 42.95 24.36
CA ALA A 17 5.28 42.55 22.94
C ALA A 17 4.11 41.65 22.54
N LEU A 18 3.17 42.20 21.77
CA LEU A 18 2.11 41.46 21.09
C LEU A 18 2.75 40.62 19.98
N ALA A 19 2.97 39.35 20.25
CA ALA A 19 3.33 38.38 19.20
C ALA A 19 2.12 38.15 18.30
N THR A 20 2.07 38.86 17.18
CA THR A 20 1.12 38.57 16.09
C THR A 20 1.54 37.25 15.42
N GLY A 21 0.99 36.15 15.91
CA GLY A 21 1.13 34.85 15.23
C GLY A 21 0.47 34.93 13.85
N ALA A 22 1.29 34.90 12.79
CA ALA A 22 0.77 34.79 11.44
C ALA A 22 -0.08 33.51 11.33
N PRO A 23 -1.25 33.53 10.70
CA PRO A 23 -2.09 32.37 10.53
C PRO A 23 -1.29 31.30 9.75
N SER A 24 -1.06 30.15 10.39
CA SER A 24 -0.46 28.99 9.73
C SER A 24 -1.43 28.53 8.64
N VAL A 25 -1.15 28.88 7.39
CA VAL A 25 -1.87 28.33 6.25
C VAL A 25 -1.62 26.83 6.23
N ALA A 26 -2.63 26.06 6.53
CA ALA A 26 -2.56 24.60 6.47
C ALA A 26 -2.16 24.22 5.04
N ALA A 27 -0.96 23.62 4.88
CA ALA A 27 -0.47 23.22 3.57
C ALA A 27 -1.45 22.22 2.93
N VAL A 28 -2.01 22.59 1.79
CA VAL A 28 -2.91 21.73 1.01
C VAL A 28 -2.10 20.52 0.53
N ALA A 29 -2.66 19.31 0.72
CA ALA A 29 -1.99 18.10 0.24
C ALA A 29 -1.83 18.14 -1.29
N PRO A 30 -0.63 17.81 -1.83
CA PRO A 30 -0.40 17.77 -3.27
C PRO A 30 -1.36 16.80 -3.99
N ASP A 31 -1.73 17.12 -5.22
CA ASP A 31 -2.49 16.20 -6.08
C ASP A 31 -1.61 15.19 -6.79
N LEU A 32 -0.30 15.43 -6.80
CA LEU A 32 0.70 14.58 -7.45
C LEU A 32 2.00 14.56 -6.65
N TYR A 33 2.57 13.37 -6.47
CA TYR A 33 3.89 13.17 -5.87
C TYR A 33 4.84 12.63 -6.91
N THR A 34 6.00 13.26 -7.08
CA THR A 34 7.01 12.86 -8.07
C THR A 34 8.03 11.91 -7.45
N ILE A 35 8.28 10.80 -8.14
CA ILE A 35 9.25 9.77 -7.76
C ILE A 35 10.51 9.98 -8.59
N PRO A 36 11.70 10.16 -7.97
CA PRO A 36 12.94 10.36 -8.72
C PRO A 36 13.39 9.07 -9.40
N GLY A 37 13.96 9.19 -10.58
CA GLY A 37 14.52 8.09 -11.36
C GLY A 37 13.91 7.94 -12.75
N LYS A 38 14.71 7.37 -13.67
CA LYS A 38 14.33 7.25 -15.09
C LYS A 38 13.59 5.95 -15.43
N ARG A 39 13.71 4.92 -14.59
CA ARG A 39 13.14 3.57 -14.83
C ARG A 39 12.70 2.93 -13.50
N VAL A 40 11.81 3.58 -12.76
CA VAL A 40 11.37 3.12 -11.43
C VAL A 40 10.30 2.03 -11.54
N PHE A 41 9.31 2.24 -12.40
CA PHE A 41 8.12 1.39 -12.50
C PHE A 41 7.53 1.11 -11.11
N PRO A 42 7.01 2.13 -10.42
CA PRO A 42 6.50 1.97 -9.07
C PRO A 42 5.31 1.01 -9.07
N ALA A 43 5.17 0.19 -8.03
CA ALA A 43 4.17 -0.87 -8.00
C ALA A 43 3.21 -0.78 -6.80
N GLY A 44 3.73 -0.61 -5.59
CA GLY A 44 2.96 -0.57 -4.36
C GLY A 44 3.03 0.77 -3.65
N VAL A 45 2.05 1.06 -2.81
CA VAL A 45 2.01 2.22 -1.92
C VAL A 45 1.45 1.84 -0.56
N ALA A 46 2.07 2.31 0.51
CA ALA A 46 1.55 2.15 1.87
C ALA A 46 1.64 3.47 2.64
N VAL A 47 0.55 3.86 3.29
CA VAL A 47 0.52 4.99 4.23
C VAL A 47 0.68 4.44 5.64
N VAL A 48 1.60 5.00 6.42
CA VAL A 48 1.75 4.63 7.83
C VAL A 48 0.53 5.11 8.62
N PRO A 49 -0.22 4.21 9.28
CA PRO A 49 -1.43 4.60 10.00
C PRO A 49 -1.18 5.68 11.05
N GLY A 50 -2.02 6.73 11.04
CA GLY A 50 -1.91 7.85 11.99
C GLY A 50 -0.78 8.83 11.69
N SER A 51 -0.07 8.70 10.57
CA SER A 51 1.04 9.59 10.19
C SER A 51 0.85 10.23 8.80
N ARG A 52 1.77 11.12 8.43
CA ARG A 52 1.85 11.70 7.09
C ARG A 52 2.83 10.95 6.18
N THR A 53 3.49 9.94 6.70
CA THR A 53 4.50 9.20 5.96
C THR A 53 3.85 8.14 5.07
N PHE A 54 4.30 8.07 3.83
CA PHE A 54 3.96 6.97 2.93
C PHE A 54 5.21 6.42 2.24
N TYR A 55 5.10 5.20 1.74
CA TYR A 55 6.16 4.50 1.02
C TYR A 55 5.67 4.10 -0.35
N VAL A 56 6.58 4.06 -1.32
CA VAL A 56 6.34 3.60 -2.68
C VAL A 56 7.44 2.61 -3.07
N SER A 57 7.08 1.49 -3.66
CA SER A 57 8.01 0.47 -4.11
C SER A 57 8.44 0.67 -5.56
N SER A 58 9.64 0.23 -5.90
CA SER A 58 10.15 0.10 -7.27
C SER A 58 10.16 -1.37 -7.68
N ARG A 59 9.46 -1.70 -8.75
CA ARG A 59 9.52 -3.04 -9.34
C ARG A 59 10.83 -3.27 -10.11
N ARG A 60 11.51 -2.20 -10.51
CA ARG A 60 12.72 -2.28 -11.34
C ARG A 60 13.92 -2.85 -10.61
N ASP A 61 14.12 -2.43 -9.37
CA ASP A 61 15.34 -2.71 -8.62
C ASP A 61 15.10 -2.93 -7.12
N GLY A 62 13.85 -2.91 -6.68
CA GLY A 62 13.51 -3.07 -5.27
C GLY A 62 13.69 -1.81 -4.40
N THR A 63 14.08 -0.68 -4.94
CA THR A 63 14.15 0.58 -4.17
C THR A 63 12.82 0.88 -3.49
N ILE A 64 12.85 1.29 -2.24
CA ILE A 64 11.68 1.86 -1.55
C ILE A 64 11.90 3.36 -1.40
N PHE A 65 10.91 4.13 -1.79
CA PHE A 65 10.87 5.57 -1.62
C PHE A 65 9.99 5.93 -0.43
N ARG A 66 10.29 7.05 0.22
CA ARG A 66 9.52 7.62 1.32
C ARG A 66 9.03 9.01 0.97
N GLY A 67 7.76 9.28 1.22
CA GLY A 67 7.10 10.56 1.02
C GLY A 67 6.45 11.10 2.29
N ASP A 68 6.08 12.37 2.23
CA ASP A 68 5.23 13.06 3.22
C ASP A 68 3.99 13.60 2.49
N LEU A 69 2.80 13.37 3.04
CA LEU A 69 1.52 13.77 2.42
C LEU A 69 1.38 15.29 2.16
N ARG A 70 2.27 16.11 2.71
CA ARG A 70 2.30 17.56 2.51
C ARG A 70 3.38 18.04 1.53
N ARG A 71 4.24 17.13 1.03
CA ARG A 71 5.39 17.46 0.17
C ARG A 71 5.31 16.73 -1.17
N PRO A 72 5.41 17.43 -2.31
CA PRO A 72 5.19 16.81 -3.63
C PRO A 72 6.31 15.86 -4.07
N ALA A 73 7.48 15.91 -3.46
CA ALA A 73 8.60 15.04 -3.80
C ALA A 73 8.76 13.90 -2.80
N VAL A 74 9.00 12.69 -3.31
CA VAL A 74 9.43 11.53 -2.52
C VAL A 74 10.94 11.35 -2.65
N ARG A 75 11.56 10.63 -1.70
CA ARG A 75 13.01 10.41 -1.66
C ARG A 75 13.31 8.93 -1.50
N PRO A 76 14.44 8.42 -2.02
CA PRO A 76 14.90 7.07 -1.73
C PRO A 76 15.03 6.87 -0.21
N PHE A 77 14.58 5.71 0.26
CA PHE A 77 14.61 5.32 1.68
C PHE A 77 15.39 4.02 1.89
N LEU A 78 15.11 2.99 1.10
CA LEU A 78 15.88 1.75 1.06
C LEU A 78 16.44 1.58 -0.34
N ALA A 79 17.76 1.36 -0.42
CA ALA A 79 18.43 1.12 -1.69
C ALA A 79 17.91 -0.17 -2.35
N GLY A 80 17.86 -0.19 -3.66
CA GLY A 80 17.62 -1.39 -4.45
C GLY A 80 18.66 -2.47 -4.21
N GLY A 81 18.30 -3.73 -4.37
CA GLY A 81 19.17 -4.88 -4.12
C GLY A 81 19.45 -5.19 -2.66
N ALA A 82 19.18 -4.24 -1.74
CA ALA A 82 19.45 -4.43 -0.31
C ALA A 82 18.71 -5.66 0.24
N ASN A 83 19.42 -6.51 0.99
CA ASN A 83 18.92 -7.77 1.55
C ASN A 83 18.42 -8.78 0.51
N GLY A 84 18.88 -8.69 -0.74
CA GLY A 84 18.40 -9.51 -1.86
C GLY A 84 17.01 -9.12 -2.36
N ARG A 85 16.60 -7.85 -2.16
CA ARG A 85 15.34 -7.29 -2.66
C ARG A 85 15.59 -6.62 -4.02
N ASP A 86 15.63 -7.39 -5.07
CA ASP A 86 15.88 -6.93 -6.45
C ASP A 86 14.60 -6.40 -7.13
N ALA A 87 13.44 -6.62 -6.52
CA ALA A 87 12.16 -6.05 -6.87
C ALA A 87 11.35 -5.82 -5.60
N ALA A 88 10.46 -4.82 -5.64
CA ALA A 88 9.47 -4.60 -4.61
C ALA A 88 8.12 -4.29 -5.28
N VAL A 89 7.06 -4.99 -4.84
CA VAL A 89 5.72 -4.92 -5.43
C VAL A 89 4.75 -4.37 -4.39
N GLY A 90 3.88 -5.17 -3.80
CA GLY A 90 2.92 -4.73 -2.80
C GLY A 90 3.58 -4.25 -1.51
N LEU A 91 2.96 -3.27 -0.86
CA LEU A 91 3.41 -2.68 0.40
C LEU A 91 2.28 -2.60 1.41
N ALA A 92 2.60 -2.86 2.67
CA ALA A 92 1.75 -2.51 3.79
C ALA A 92 2.58 -1.93 4.94
N ALA A 93 1.98 -1.06 5.75
CA ALA A 93 2.62 -0.50 6.93
C ALA A 93 1.68 -0.58 8.14
N ASP A 94 2.22 -0.88 9.32
CA ASP A 94 1.43 -0.98 10.54
C ASP A 94 1.68 0.17 11.54
N ARG A 95 0.84 0.21 12.56
CA ARG A 95 0.98 1.18 13.67
C ARG A 95 2.19 0.92 14.56
N ARG A 96 2.81 -0.27 14.50
CA ARG A 96 4.03 -0.63 15.24
C ARG A 96 5.29 -0.15 14.52
N GLY A 97 5.15 0.57 13.40
CA GLY A 97 6.27 1.10 12.62
C GLY A 97 7.01 0.05 11.82
N ARG A 98 6.30 -0.98 11.34
CA ARG A 98 6.85 -1.98 10.43
C ARG A 98 6.35 -1.70 9.02
N LEU A 99 7.22 -1.93 8.03
CA LEU A 99 6.94 -1.87 6.61
C LEU A 99 7.12 -3.27 6.03
N PHE A 100 6.05 -3.80 5.45
CA PHE A 100 6.00 -5.10 4.79
C PHE A 100 6.12 -4.90 3.29
N VAL A 101 6.95 -5.71 2.64
CA VAL A 101 7.28 -5.57 1.23
C VAL A 101 7.19 -6.92 0.54
N ALA A 102 6.25 -7.06 -0.38
CA ALA A 102 6.20 -8.22 -1.28
C ALA A 102 7.33 -8.10 -2.31
N GLY A 103 8.23 -9.07 -2.33
CA GLY A 103 9.46 -9.04 -3.13
C GLY A 103 9.28 -9.52 -4.57
N GLY A 104 8.04 -9.75 -5.03
CA GLY A 104 7.76 -10.17 -6.40
C GLY A 104 8.50 -11.47 -6.77
N PRO A 105 9.35 -11.41 -7.81
CA PRO A 105 10.04 -12.59 -8.33
C PRO A 105 11.06 -13.20 -7.33
N SER A 106 11.46 -12.48 -6.28
CA SER A 106 12.34 -13.08 -5.27
C SER A 106 11.66 -14.14 -4.42
N GLY A 107 10.31 -14.24 -4.45
CA GLY A 107 9.56 -15.16 -3.60
C GLY A 107 9.65 -14.83 -2.11
N VAL A 108 10.07 -13.62 -1.75
CA VAL A 108 10.33 -13.21 -0.36
C VAL A 108 9.37 -12.12 0.09
N LEU A 109 8.86 -12.25 1.30
CA LEU A 109 8.19 -11.18 2.03
C LEU A 109 9.18 -10.58 3.02
N PHE A 110 9.54 -9.31 2.84
CA PHE A 110 10.45 -8.57 3.72
C PHE A 110 9.70 -7.73 4.73
N VAL A 111 10.24 -7.62 5.94
CA VAL A 111 9.71 -6.78 7.02
C VAL A 111 10.82 -5.84 7.51
N TYR A 112 10.60 -4.55 7.37
CA TYR A 112 11.55 -3.51 7.77
C TYR A 112 11.00 -2.66 8.91
N ASN A 113 11.89 -2.07 9.69
CA ASN A 113 11.54 -0.94 10.53
C ASN A 113 11.25 0.27 9.61
N ALA A 114 10.03 0.77 9.65
CA ALA A 114 9.57 1.84 8.76
C ALA A 114 10.31 3.17 8.99
N ARG A 115 10.87 3.41 10.18
CA ARG A 115 11.59 4.65 10.50
C ARG A 115 13.06 4.58 10.12
N THR A 116 13.73 3.46 10.44
CA THR A 116 15.19 3.32 10.29
C THR A 116 15.61 2.58 9.03
N GLY A 117 14.71 1.84 8.40
CA GLY A 117 15.03 0.98 7.25
C GLY A 117 15.74 -0.32 7.60
N ARG A 118 15.97 -0.62 8.89
CA ARG A 118 16.62 -1.87 9.31
C ARG A 118 15.70 -3.05 9.00
N LEU A 119 16.26 -4.12 8.38
CA LEU A 119 15.55 -5.38 8.21
C LEU A 119 15.23 -5.98 9.58
N ILE A 120 13.98 -6.37 9.77
CA ILE A 120 13.49 -7.08 10.98
C ILE A 120 13.44 -8.58 10.70
N ARG A 121 12.80 -8.98 9.58
CA ARG A 121 12.60 -10.37 9.17
C ARG A 121 12.50 -10.47 7.65
N ALA A 122 12.76 -11.66 7.13
CA ALA A 122 12.42 -12.04 5.77
C ALA A 122 11.82 -13.44 5.75
N PHE A 123 10.71 -13.61 5.04
CA PHE A 123 10.04 -14.90 4.88
C PHE A 123 10.18 -15.32 3.43
N ASP A 124 10.91 -16.42 3.21
CA ASP A 124 11.29 -16.89 1.89
C ASP A 124 10.50 -18.16 1.55
N THR A 125 9.75 -18.12 0.46
CA THR A 125 9.01 -19.30 -0.03
C THR A 125 9.92 -20.42 -0.52
N GLY A 126 11.21 -20.15 -0.70
CA GLY A 126 12.16 -21.08 -1.33
C GLY A 126 12.00 -21.18 -2.84
N LEU A 127 10.99 -20.53 -3.40
CA LEU A 127 10.66 -20.59 -4.83
C LEU A 127 11.14 -19.34 -5.57
N ARG A 128 11.48 -19.52 -6.85
CA ARG A 128 11.92 -18.45 -7.76
C ARG A 128 11.13 -18.54 -9.07
N PRO A 129 11.18 -17.51 -9.93
CA PRO A 129 10.51 -17.57 -11.21
C PRO A 129 10.95 -18.79 -12.03
N PRO A 130 10.02 -19.42 -12.77
CA PRO A 130 8.62 -19.01 -12.95
C PRO A 130 7.66 -19.53 -11.87
N ALA A 131 8.13 -20.15 -10.78
CA ALA A 131 7.31 -20.89 -9.83
C ALA A 131 6.61 -20.01 -8.78
N ALA A 132 7.06 -18.76 -8.54
CA ALA A 132 6.44 -17.86 -7.58
C ALA A 132 6.62 -16.39 -7.97
N PHE A 133 5.62 -15.58 -7.55
CA PHE A 133 5.65 -14.13 -7.63
C PHE A 133 4.79 -13.55 -6.52
N VAL A 134 5.41 -13.26 -5.36
CA VAL A 134 4.70 -12.68 -4.21
C VAL A 134 4.28 -11.25 -4.56
N THR A 135 2.96 -11.04 -4.72
CA THR A 135 2.42 -9.87 -5.40
C THR A 135 2.03 -8.76 -4.44
N ASP A 136 1.20 -9.06 -3.45
CA ASP A 136 0.65 -8.04 -2.55
C ASP A 136 0.59 -8.57 -1.11
N VAL A 137 0.37 -7.65 -0.16
CA VAL A 137 0.41 -7.95 1.26
C VAL A 137 -0.65 -7.16 2.02
N ALA A 138 -1.36 -7.84 2.92
CA ALA A 138 -2.36 -7.27 3.80
C ALA A 138 -2.11 -7.62 5.26
N LEU A 139 -2.51 -6.74 6.17
CA LEU A 139 -2.30 -6.87 7.60
C LEU A 139 -3.63 -7.07 8.31
N ALA A 140 -3.73 -8.14 9.08
CA ALA A 140 -4.89 -8.38 9.94
C ALA A 140 -4.80 -7.61 11.26
N PRO A 141 -5.94 -7.33 11.92
CA PRO A 141 -5.96 -6.74 13.26
C PRO A 141 -5.23 -7.58 14.31
N SER A 142 -5.20 -8.91 14.15
CA SER A 142 -4.40 -9.84 14.97
C SER A 142 -2.89 -9.58 14.90
N GLY A 143 -2.45 -8.92 13.82
CA GLY A 143 -1.05 -8.73 13.47
C GLY A 143 -0.49 -9.81 12.54
N ASP A 144 -1.32 -10.78 12.14
CA ASP A 144 -0.99 -11.71 11.06
C ASP A 144 -0.86 -10.97 9.74
N VAL A 145 -0.02 -11.49 8.88
CA VAL A 145 0.25 -10.93 7.56
C VAL A 145 -0.13 -11.94 6.51
N TYR A 146 -0.91 -11.53 5.53
CA TYR A 146 -1.30 -12.36 4.39
C TYR A 146 -0.67 -11.82 3.11
N ALA A 147 -0.24 -12.72 2.24
CA ALA A 147 0.33 -12.34 0.94
C ALA A 147 -0.22 -13.21 -0.17
N THR A 148 -0.46 -12.59 -1.34
CA THR A 148 -0.85 -13.28 -2.57
C THR A 148 0.35 -13.65 -3.41
N ASP A 149 0.22 -14.71 -4.19
CA ASP A 149 1.16 -15.07 -5.24
C ASP A 149 0.45 -15.09 -6.58
N SER A 150 1.03 -14.41 -7.57
CA SER A 150 0.42 -14.28 -8.91
C SER A 150 0.64 -15.49 -9.82
N LEU A 151 1.62 -16.33 -9.50
CA LEU A 151 2.00 -17.48 -10.31
C LEU A 151 1.66 -18.82 -9.65
N ARG A 152 1.64 -18.85 -8.32
CA ARG A 152 1.30 -20.03 -7.53
C ARG A 152 -0.09 -19.88 -6.92
N PRO A 153 -0.97 -20.90 -7.00
CA PRO A 153 -2.31 -20.85 -6.44
C PRO A 153 -2.30 -21.00 -4.90
N VAL A 154 -1.78 -20.00 -4.21
CA VAL A 154 -1.62 -20.00 -2.75
C VAL A 154 -1.81 -18.60 -2.18
N ILE A 155 -2.39 -18.53 -0.98
CA ILE A 155 -2.29 -17.38 -0.09
C ILE A 155 -1.35 -17.78 1.04
N TYR A 156 -0.30 -16.98 1.24
CA TYR A 156 0.63 -17.16 2.36
C TYR A 156 0.15 -16.43 3.61
N ARG A 157 0.53 -16.95 4.78
CA ARG A 157 0.38 -16.31 6.08
C ARG A 157 1.71 -16.26 6.81
N VAL A 158 1.97 -15.13 7.46
CA VAL A 158 2.99 -15.00 8.49
C VAL A 158 2.29 -14.70 9.81
N PRO A 159 2.30 -15.60 10.79
CA PRO A 159 1.70 -15.37 12.08
C PRO A 159 2.32 -14.19 12.82
N ALA A 160 1.52 -13.45 13.58
CA ALA A 160 1.99 -12.31 14.38
C ALA A 160 3.12 -12.70 15.36
N SER A 161 3.08 -13.93 15.90
CA SER A 161 4.11 -14.49 16.78
C SER A 161 5.49 -14.59 16.12
N SER A 162 5.54 -14.83 14.81
CA SER A 162 6.80 -14.88 14.03
C SER A 162 7.45 -13.50 13.84
N LEU A 163 6.75 -12.42 14.19
CA LEU A 163 7.19 -11.03 14.06
C LEU A 163 7.67 -10.40 15.37
N VAL A 164 7.67 -11.16 16.47
CA VAL A 164 8.01 -10.63 17.81
C VAL A 164 9.50 -10.34 17.95
N ARG A 165 10.35 -11.18 17.36
CA ARG A 165 11.81 -11.04 17.44
C ARG A 165 12.41 -10.76 16.04
N SER A 166 13.38 -9.86 15.98
CA SER A 166 14.19 -9.69 14.78
C SER A 166 15.08 -10.92 14.58
N SER A 167 15.16 -11.41 13.34
CA SER A 167 16.11 -12.43 12.93
C SER A 167 16.48 -12.19 11.48
N LEU A 168 17.73 -12.40 11.14
CA LEU A 168 18.21 -12.38 9.75
C LEU A 168 18.01 -13.73 9.05
N ASP A 169 17.71 -14.78 9.81
CA ASP A 169 17.36 -16.08 9.23
C ASP A 169 16.07 -15.97 8.43
N ARG A 170 16.07 -16.59 7.27
CA ARG A 170 14.89 -16.67 6.42
C ARG A 170 14.12 -17.94 6.76
N SER A 171 12.87 -17.77 7.22
CA SER A 171 11.95 -18.88 7.42
C SER A 171 10.86 -18.85 6.34
N PRO A 172 10.27 -19.99 5.97
CA PRO A 172 9.16 -19.99 5.03
C PRO A 172 7.92 -19.36 5.67
N PRO A 173 7.08 -18.64 4.89
CA PRO A 173 5.72 -18.33 5.32
C PRO A 173 4.87 -19.60 5.30
N GLU A 174 3.79 -19.63 6.06
CA GLU A 174 2.79 -20.69 5.95
C GLU A 174 2.09 -20.64 4.58
N ALA A 175 1.95 -21.77 3.89
CA ALA A 175 0.99 -21.93 2.79
C ALA A 175 -0.41 -22.02 3.41
N PHE A 176 -1.05 -20.85 3.67
CA PHE A 176 -2.26 -20.74 4.46
C PHE A 176 -3.48 -21.33 3.76
N VAL A 177 -3.68 -20.98 2.49
CA VAL A 177 -4.74 -21.55 1.66
C VAL A 177 -4.13 -22.03 0.35
N ASP A 178 -4.24 -23.34 0.09
CA ASP A 178 -4.06 -23.87 -1.25
C ASP A 178 -5.34 -23.60 -2.05
N LEU A 179 -5.19 -22.91 -3.16
CA LEU A 179 -6.30 -22.50 -4.02
C LEU A 179 -6.62 -23.52 -5.11
N THR A 180 -5.85 -24.60 -5.19
CA THR A 180 -6.10 -25.70 -6.16
C THR A 180 -7.47 -26.31 -5.91
N GLY A 181 -8.30 -26.41 -6.94
CA GLY A 181 -9.66 -26.95 -6.85
C GLY A 181 -10.68 -26.02 -6.18
N THR A 182 -10.31 -24.78 -5.84
CA THR A 182 -11.24 -23.77 -5.31
C THR A 182 -11.90 -22.99 -6.46
N ALA A 183 -12.74 -22.01 -6.09
CA ALA A 183 -13.34 -21.09 -7.06
C ALA A 183 -12.31 -20.20 -7.79
N ILE A 184 -11.08 -20.11 -7.29
CA ILE A 184 -9.99 -19.34 -7.93
C ILE A 184 -9.16 -20.29 -8.82
N ALA A 185 -9.54 -20.39 -10.07
CA ALA A 185 -8.77 -21.19 -11.05
C ALA A 185 -7.63 -20.36 -11.65
N TYR A 186 -6.39 -20.79 -11.44
CA TYR A 186 -5.23 -20.14 -12.05
C TYR A 186 -5.13 -20.45 -13.54
N GLY A 187 -4.94 -19.43 -14.35
CA GLY A 187 -4.79 -19.50 -15.80
C GLY A 187 -3.54 -18.74 -16.27
N PRO A 188 -3.35 -18.61 -17.59
CA PRO A 188 -2.24 -17.84 -18.14
C PRO A 188 -2.23 -16.38 -17.68
N GLY A 189 -1.04 -15.84 -17.45
CA GLY A 189 -0.83 -14.45 -17.06
C GLY A 189 -0.85 -14.23 -15.54
N GLN A 190 -1.17 -13.01 -15.15
CA GLN A 190 -1.23 -12.60 -13.76
C GLN A 190 -2.56 -13.05 -13.12
N ASN A 191 -2.48 -13.86 -12.10
CA ASN A 191 -3.64 -14.36 -11.37
C ASN A 191 -3.94 -13.49 -10.15
N LEU A 192 -3.77 -13.99 -8.90
CA LEU A 192 -4.01 -13.18 -7.73
C LEU A 192 -3.13 -11.95 -7.71
N SER A 193 -3.73 -10.82 -7.38
CA SER A 193 -3.08 -9.54 -7.25
C SER A 193 -3.37 -8.92 -5.88
N GLY A 194 -4.21 -7.90 -5.80
CA GLY A 194 -4.51 -7.20 -4.57
C GLY A 194 -5.18 -8.07 -3.51
N ILE A 195 -4.85 -7.81 -2.24
CA ILE A 195 -5.43 -8.45 -1.06
C ILE A 195 -5.79 -7.41 0.00
N ALA A 196 -6.93 -7.59 0.67
CA ALA A 196 -7.34 -6.81 1.83
C ALA A 196 -7.91 -7.72 2.91
N VAL A 197 -7.83 -7.29 4.16
CA VAL A 197 -8.41 -7.99 5.32
C VAL A 197 -9.56 -7.15 5.86
N THR A 198 -10.65 -7.79 6.25
CA THR A 198 -11.78 -7.11 6.92
C THR A 198 -11.38 -6.57 8.29
N PRO A 199 -12.06 -5.54 8.81
CA PRO A 199 -11.71 -4.93 10.11
C PRO A 199 -11.78 -5.88 11.31
N ASP A 200 -12.59 -6.92 11.24
CA ASP A 200 -12.67 -8.00 12.24
C ASP A 200 -11.59 -9.07 12.07
N GLY A 201 -10.88 -9.07 10.95
CA GLY A 201 -9.87 -10.06 10.60
C GLY A 201 -10.41 -11.40 10.12
N GLY A 202 -11.71 -11.55 10.00
CA GLY A 202 -12.38 -12.83 9.69
C GLY A 202 -12.37 -13.19 8.20
N THR A 203 -12.17 -12.22 7.31
CA THR A 203 -12.24 -12.44 5.87
C THR A 203 -11.10 -11.75 5.11
N LEU A 204 -10.53 -12.47 4.15
CA LEU A 204 -9.66 -11.88 3.13
C LEU A 204 -10.48 -11.60 1.87
N LEU A 205 -10.30 -10.41 1.29
CA LEU A 205 -10.78 -10.07 -0.04
C LEU A 205 -9.61 -10.12 -0.99
N VAL A 206 -9.75 -10.81 -2.11
CA VAL A 206 -8.70 -10.94 -3.13
C VAL A 206 -9.27 -10.75 -4.53
N VAL A 207 -8.50 -10.14 -5.41
CA VAL A 207 -8.87 -9.97 -6.82
C VAL A 207 -7.98 -10.79 -7.71
N GLN A 208 -8.57 -11.38 -8.74
CA GLN A 208 -7.86 -12.11 -9.78
C GLN A 208 -7.78 -11.24 -11.05
N SER A 209 -6.57 -10.85 -11.43
CA SER A 209 -6.33 -9.82 -12.44
C SER A 209 -6.75 -10.26 -13.85
N ASN A 210 -6.47 -11.51 -14.25
CA ASN A 210 -6.78 -12.03 -15.58
C ASN A 210 -8.29 -12.26 -15.81
N THR A 211 -9.04 -12.66 -14.79
CA THR A 211 -10.50 -12.87 -14.87
C THR A 211 -11.31 -11.65 -14.46
N GLY A 212 -10.73 -10.76 -13.64
CA GLY A 212 -11.43 -9.62 -13.04
C GLY A 212 -12.44 -10.02 -11.98
N ALA A 213 -12.33 -11.23 -11.41
CA ALA A 213 -13.18 -11.71 -10.34
C ALA A 213 -12.71 -11.20 -8.99
N LEU A 214 -13.66 -10.97 -8.09
CA LEU A 214 -13.46 -10.69 -6.68
C LEU A 214 -13.84 -11.94 -5.87
N PHE A 215 -13.04 -12.30 -4.91
CA PHE A 215 -13.30 -13.43 -4.01
C PHE A 215 -13.17 -13.01 -2.56
N ARG A 216 -13.92 -13.70 -1.70
CA ARG A 216 -13.70 -13.70 -0.25
C ARG A 216 -13.14 -15.06 0.17
N VAL A 217 -12.25 -15.02 1.15
CA VAL A 217 -11.68 -16.21 1.79
C VAL A 217 -11.95 -16.08 3.28
N ASP A 218 -12.73 -16.99 3.83
CA ASP A 218 -12.98 -17.08 5.27
C ASP A 218 -11.71 -17.56 5.98
N VAL A 219 -11.24 -16.81 6.97
CA VAL A 219 -9.95 -17.08 7.62
C VAL A 219 -10.01 -18.34 8.48
N ALA A 220 -11.15 -18.63 9.11
CA ALA A 220 -11.29 -19.78 10.00
C ALA A 220 -11.44 -21.08 9.22
N SER A 221 -12.35 -21.12 8.25
CA SER A 221 -12.65 -22.32 7.47
C SER A 221 -11.79 -22.47 6.21
N ARG A 222 -11.07 -21.39 5.78
CA ARG A 222 -10.30 -21.31 4.53
C ARG A 222 -11.17 -21.43 3.27
N ARG A 223 -12.48 -21.32 3.42
CA ARG A 223 -13.43 -21.41 2.31
C ARG A 223 -13.30 -20.21 1.37
N VAL A 224 -13.19 -20.51 0.08
CA VAL A 224 -13.10 -19.51 -0.99
C VAL A 224 -14.46 -19.41 -1.67
N THR A 225 -14.96 -18.18 -1.83
CA THR A 225 -16.26 -17.90 -2.50
C THR A 225 -16.11 -16.66 -3.39
N GLU A 226 -16.64 -16.73 -4.59
CA GLU A 226 -16.70 -15.55 -5.46
C GLU A 226 -17.71 -14.52 -4.91
N VAL A 227 -17.36 -13.25 -4.99
CA VAL A 227 -18.22 -12.11 -4.66
C VAL A 227 -18.63 -11.44 -5.96
N PRO A 228 -19.85 -11.67 -6.47
CA PRO A 228 -20.32 -11.05 -7.70
C PRO A 228 -20.42 -9.53 -7.51
N VAL A 229 -19.94 -8.79 -8.52
CA VAL A 229 -20.03 -7.32 -8.58
C VAL A 229 -21.04 -6.95 -9.67
N ASP A 230 -22.02 -6.09 -9.38
CA ASP A 230 -23.10 -5.70 -10.32
C ASP A 230 -23.72 -6.91 -11.05
N GLY A 231 -24.05 -7.97 -10.31
CA GLY A 231 -24.64 -9.18 -10.89
C GLY A 231 -23.72 -10.02 -11.76
N GLY A 232 -22.40 -9.91 -11.61
CA GLY A 232 -21.42 -10.72 -12.35
C GLY A 232 -20.47 -9.92 -13.25
N ARG A 233 -20.47 -8.60 -13.11
CA ARG A 233 -19.53 -7.74 -13.85
C ARG A 233 -18.09 -8.07 -13.50
N ARG A 234 -17.26 -8.26 -14.50
CA ARG A 234 -15.82 -8.51 -14.34
C ARG A 234 -15.01 -7.22 -14.26
N LEU A 235 -14.12 -7.14 -13.26
CA LEU A 235 -13.19 -6.02 -13.07
C LEU A 235 -11.84 -6.32 -13.74
N LEU A 236 -11.84 -6.66 -15.02
CA LEU A 236 -10.65 -7.06 -15.77
C LEU A 236 -9.48 -6.10 -15.57
N GLY A 237 -8.29 -6.65 -15.29
CA GLY A 237 -7.10 -5.89 -14.95
C GLY A 237 -7.16 -5.34 -13.53
N ALA A 238 -7.98 -5.93 -12.63
CA ALA A 238 -7.93 -5.63 -11.21
C ALA A 238 -6.52 -5.88 -10.67
N ASP A 239 -6.00 -4.93 -9.91
CA ASP A 239 -4.65 -4.95 -9.35
C ASP A 239 -4.72 -4.66 -7.84
N GLY A 240 -4.03 -3.67 -7.30
CA GLY A 240 -4.13 -3.36 -5.88
C GLY A 240 -5.54 -2.99 -5.44
N ILE A 241 -5.89 -3.39 -4.23
CA ILE A 241 -7.20 -3.09 -3.60
C ILE A 241 -7.03 -2.43 -2.23
N LEU A 242 -8.05 -1.69 -1.82
CA LEU A 242 -8.15 -1.08 -0.50
C LEU A 242 -9.57 -1.21 0.02
N LEU A 243 -9.76 -1.90 1.15
CA LEU A 243 -11.03 -1.92 1.87
C LEU A 243 -11.07 -0.78 2.90
N ARG A 244 -12.13 0.02 2.86
CA ARG A 244 -12.35 1.09 3.83
C ARG A 244 -13.82 1.41 4.02
N GLY A 245 -14.33 1.16 5.24
CA GLY A 245 -15.70 1.50 5.61
C GLY A 245 -16.75 0.82 4.72
N GLY A 246 -16.64 -0.48 4.46
CA GLY A 246 -17.56 -1.23 3.59
C GLY A 246 -17.33 -1.02 2.09
N THR A 247 -16.51 -0.03 1.69
CA THR A 247 -16.19 0.21 0.28
C THR A 247 -14.84 -0.40 -0.08
N LEU A 248 -14.81 -1.21 -1.13
CA LEU A 248 -13.61 -1.75 -1.75
C LEU A 248 -13.21 -0.89 -2.95
N TYR A 249 -12.05 -0.25 -2.87
CA TYR A 249 -11.44 0.47 -4.00
C TYR A 249 -10.57 -0.51 -4.78
N VAL A 250 -10.89 -0.72 -6.06
CA VAL A 250 -10.17 -1.65 -6.95
C VAL A 250 -9.47 -0.85 -8.04
N VAL A 251 -8.16 -0.93 -8.10
CA VAL A 251 -7.38 -0.40 -9.21
C VAL A 251 -7.59 -1.28 -10.43
N ARG A 252 -7.91 -0.68 -11.58
CA ARG A 252 -8.00 -1.36 -12.88
C ARG A 252 -6.93 -0.80 -13.81
N SER A 253 -5.76 -1.43 -13.78
CA SER A 253 -4.56 -0.96 -14.46
C SER A 253 -4.76 -0.75 -15.96
N ARG A 254 -5.33 -1.74 -16.65
CA ARG A 254 -5.50 -1.72 -18.12
C ARG A 254 -6.39 -0.58 -18.65
N VAL A 255 -7.25 -0.03 -17.82
CA VAL A 255 -8.18 1.06 -18.20
C VAL A 255 -7.93 2.34 -17.43
N SER A 256 -6.82 2.41 -16.67
CA SER A 256 -6.37 3.56 -15.87
C SER A 256 -7.49 4.16 -15.03
N ARG A 257 -8.09 3.34 -14.14
CA ARG A 257 -9.21 3.73 -13.28
C ARG A 257 -9.12 3.09 -11.90
N VAL A 258 -9.80 3.70 -10.94
CA VAL A 258 -10.11 3.08 -9.64
C VAL A 258 -11.63 2.97 -9.56
N VAL A 259 -12.13 1.77 -9.26
CA VAL A 259 -13.57 1.52 -9.08
C VAL A 259 -13.83 1.41 -7.59
N ALA A 260 -14.84 2.14 -7.09
CA ALA A 260 -15.35 2.01 -5.74
C ALA A 260 -16.54 1.04 -5.77
N VAL A 261 -16.42 -0.06 -5.05
CA VAL A 261 -17.43 -1.12 -4.92
C VAL A 261 -17.92 -1.11 -3.48
N GLU A 262 -19.20 -0.86 -3.28
CA GLU A 262 -19.86 -1.08 -2.00
C GLU A 262 -20.11 -2.58 -1.83
N LEU A 263 -19.64 -3.13 -0.73
CA LEU A 263 -19.85 -4.53 -0.40
C LEU A 263 -21.05 -4.63 0.55
N ASP A 264 -21.92 -5.60 0.33
CA ASP A 264 -22.95 -5.91 1.30
C ASP A 264 -22.32 -6.38 2.64
N PRO A 265 -23.00 -6.22 3.79
CA PRO A 265 -22.43 -6.57 5.09
C PRO A 265 -21.99 -8.03 5.22
N GLY A 266 -22.64 -8.95 4.48
CA GLY A 266 -22.26 -10.37 4.44
C GLY A 266 -21.15 -10.69 3.44
N LEU A 267 -20.63 -9.70 2.70
CA LEU A 267 -19.63 -9.86 1.66
C LEU A 267 -20.04 -10.88 0.59
N SER A 268 -21.35 -10.99 0.34
CA SER A 268 -21.91 -11.92 -0.63
C SER A 268 -22.06 -11.30 -2.02
N SER A 269 -22.06 -9.98 -2.11
CA SER A 269 -22.15 -9.22 -3.35
C SER A 269 -21.50 -7.85 -3.23
N GLY A 270 -21.32 -7.17 -4.35
CA GLY A 270 -20.85 -5.80 -4.42
C GLY A 270 -21.54 -4.99 -5.51
N LEU A 271 -21.71 -3.70 -5.27
CA LEU A 271 -22.29 -2.74 -6.20
C LEU A 271 -21.28 -1.65 -6.55
N VAL A 272 -21.09 -1.35 -7.82
CA VAL A 272 -20.21 -0.26 -8.25
C VAL A 272 -20.87 1.08 -7.94
N LEU A 273 -20.31 1.80 -6.94
CA LEU A 273 -20.76 3.15 -6.57
C LEU A 273 -20.21 4.23 -7.49
N ALA A 274 -18.93 4.11 -7.85
CA ALA A 274 -18.24 5.14 -8.61
C ALA A 274 -17.06 4.57 -9.41
N THR A 275 -16.73 5.26 -10.50
CA THR A 275 -15.48 5.06 -11.24
C THR A 275 -14.68 6.35 -11.20
N ILE A 276 -13.56 6.31 -10.48
CA ILE A 276 -12.63 7.42 -10.32
C ILE A 276 -11.70 7.46 -11.52
N ARG A 277 -11.60 8.63 -12.14
CA ARG A 277 -10.72 8.92 -13.27
C ARG A 277 -9.90 10.16 -12.93
N ALA A 278 -8.64 10.16 -13.33
CA ALA A 278 -7.79 11.34 -13.24
C ALA A 278 -6.88 11.40 -14.46
N ARG A 279 -6.62 12.62 -14.94
CA ARG A 279 -5.67 12.82 -16.06
C ARG A 279 -4.24 12.37 -15.72
N SER A 280 -3.93 12.34 -14.43
CA SER A 280 -2.63 11.88 -13.91
C SER A 280 -2.49 10.37 -13.84
N PHE A 281 -3.54 9.58 -14.08
CA PHE A 281 -3.45 8.12 -14.06
C PHE A 281 -2.70 7.60 -15.29
N ALA A 282 -1.66 6.81 -15.06
CA ALA A 282 -0.81 6.19 -16.06
C ALA A 282 -0.54 4.73 -15.67
N ASP A 283 -1.39 3.81 -16.15
CA ASP A 283 -1.38 2.39 -15.81
C ASP A 283 -1.24 2.16 -14.29
N PRO A 284 -2.22 2.62 -13.48
CA PRO A 284 -2.12 2.54 -12.04
C PRO A 284 -2.09 1.08 -11.55
N SER A 285 -1.37 0.80 -10.45
CA SER A 285 -1.22 -0.57 -9.94
C SER A 285 -1.69 -0.73 -8.48
N ALA A 286 -1.56 0.30 -7.65
CA ALA A 286 -1.88 0.18 -6.23
C ALA A 286 -2.60 1.42 -5.72
N VAL A 287 -3.35 1.25 -4.62
CA VAL A 287 -4.09 2.30 -3.94
C VAL A 287 -3.93 2.21 -2.43
N ALA A 288 -3.75 3.35 -1.76
CA ALA A 288 -3.73 3.44 -0.31
C ALA A 288 -4.57 4.64 0.18
N GLY A 289 -5.14 4.51 1.38
CA GLY A 289 -5.96 5.56 1.98
C GLY A 289 -5.13 6.61 2.72
N ALA A 290 -5.34 7.89 2.42
CA ALA A 290 -4.73 9.04 3.08
C ALA A 290 -5.81 10.03 3.55
N GLY A 291 -6.43 9.77 4.70
CA GLY A 291 -7.57 10.54 5.19
C GLY A 291 -8.76 10.48 4.22
N ARG A 292 -9.18 11.62 3.66
CA ARG A 292 -10.26 11.74 2.66
C ARG A 292 -9.76 11.57 1.23
N ARG A 293 -8.49 11.22 1.04
CA ARG A 293 -7.87 11.03 -0.27
C ARG A 293 -7.40 9.59 -0.46
N LEU A 294 -7.22 9.21 -1.70
CA LEU A 294 -6.58 7.98 -2.14
C LEU A 294 -5.25 8.35 -2.79
N LEU A 295 -4.19 7.65 -2.42
CA LEU A 295 -2.93 7.64 -3.16
C LEU A 295 -2.97 6.50 -4.17
N VAL A 296 -2.74 6.81 -5.43
CA VAL A 296 -2.80 5.86 -6.54
C VAL A 296 -1.46 5.87 -7.26
N VAL A 297 -0.77 4.75 -7.28
CA VAL A 297 0.55 4.61 -7.94
C VAL A 297 0.39 4.53 -9.44
N ASN A 298 1.12 5.34 -10.18
CA ASN A 298 1.19 5.31 -11.64
C ASN A 298 2.38 4.46 -12.09
N SER A 299 2.16 3.17 -12.28
CA SER A 299 3.21 2.18 -12.51
C SER A 299 3.81 2.22 -13.91
N GLN A 300 3.03 2.63 -14.91
CA GLN A 300 3.41 2.61 -16.32
C GLN A 300 3.82 1.20 -16.82
N LEU A 301 3.21 0.15 -16.23
CA LEU A 301 3.53 -1.26 -16.55
C LEU A 301 2.76 -1.78 -17.77
N ASP A 302 1.97 -0.95 -18.46
CA ASP A 302 1.13 -1.24 -19.65
C ASP A 302 0.24 -2.51 -19.51
N GLY A 303 -0.08 -2.88 -18.25
CA GLY A 303 -0.93 -4.04 -17.95
C GLY A 303 -0.31 -5.40 -18.31
N ARG A 304 0.97 -5.46 -18.64
CA ARG A 304 1.71 -6.68 -18.96
C ARG A 304 2.53 -7.13 -17.75
N ALA A 305 2.12 -8.23 -17.14
CA ALA A 305 2.62 -8.63 -15.83
C ALA A 305 4.05 -9.17 -15.82
N ALA A 306 4.52 -9.83 -16.89
CA ALA A 306 5.72 -10.66 -16.81
C ALA A 306 7.03 -9.89 -16.98
N ALA A 307 7.06 -8.80 -17.76
CA ALA A 307 8.27 -8.04 -18.03
C ALA A 307 8.06 -6.53 -17.85
N LEU A 308 9.11 -5.83 -17.45
CA LEU A 308 9.08 -4.37 -17.42
C LEU A 308 9.06 -3.80 -18.84
N PRO A 309 8.31 -2.72 -19.09
CA PRO A 309 8.29 -2.05 -20.39
C PRO A 309 9.69 -1.64 -20.82
N ARG A 310 10.00 -1.80 -22.12
CA ARG A 310 11.29 -1.37 -22.67
C ARG A 310 11.48 0.14 -22.57
N ARG A 311 10.40 0.92 -22.70
CA ARG A 311 10.42 2.39 -22.62
C ARG A 311 9.69 2.83 -21.36
N ALA A 312 10.37 3.64 -20.55
CA ALA A 312 9.80 4.37 -19.44
C ALA A 312 9.36 5.76 -19.92
N ARG A 313 8.34 6.33 -19.30
CA ARG A 313 7.82 7.69 -19.55
C ARG A 313 7.90 8.52 -18.26
N PRO A 314 9.11 8.93 -17.82
CA PRO A 314 9.23 9.75 -16.63
C PRO A 314 8.54 11.12 -16.82
N PRO A 315 8.11 11.79 -15.73
CA PRO A 315 8.30 11.37 -14.35
C PRO A 315 7.38 10.24 -13.94
N PHE A 316 7.85 9.37 -13.02
CA PHE A 316 6.99 8.45 -12.32
C PHE A 316 6.31 9.17 -11.15
N THR A 317 5.06 8.81 -10.87
CA THR A 317 4.25 9.59 -9.93
C THR A 317 3.32 8.74 -9.08
N VAL A 318 2.84 9.35 -7.98
CA VAL A 318 1.68 8.89 -7.23
C VAL A 318 0.62 9.98 -7.31
N SER A 319 -0.55 9.66 -7.83
CA SER A 319 -1.69 10.57 -7.85
C SER A 319 -2.40 10.58 -6.50
N SER A 320 -2.82 11.76 -6.06
CA SER A 320 -3.65 11.93 -4.87
C SER A 320 -5.01 12.45 -5.29
N VAL A 321 -6.03 11.61 -5.19
CA VAL A 321 -7.39 11.94 -5.62
C VAL A 321 -8.35 11.95 -4.44
N ARG A 322 -9.43 12.70 -4.52
CA ARG A 322 -10.50 12.68 -3.49
C ARG A 322 -11.21 11.32 -3.54
N ARG A 323 -11.48 10.79 -2.37
CA ARG A 323 -12.34 9.62 -2.22
C ARG A 323 -13.78 10.07 -2.49
N PRO A 324 -14.60 9.31 -3.24
CA PRO A 324 -16.05 9.51 -3.28
C PRO A 324 -16.64 9.54 -1.86
N PRO A 325 -17.72 10.27 -1.67
CA PRO A 325 -18.42 10.34 -0.38
C PRO A 325 -18.92 8.98 0.09
#